data_328b24afb24674f2f1e6cc5a1930d28c
#
_entry.id   328b24afb24674f2f1e6cc5a1930d28c
#
_cell.length_a   1.000
_cell.length_b   1.000
_cell.length_c   1.000
_cell.angle_alpha   90.00
_cell.angle_beta   90.00
_cell.angle_gamma   90.00
#
_symmetry.space_group_name_H-M   'P 1'
#
loop_
_entity.id
_entity.type
_entity.pdbx_description
1 polymer ?
#
loop_
_entity_poly.entity_id
_entity_poly.type
_entity_poly.pdbx_seq_one_letter_code
_entity_poly.pdbx_strand_id
1 'polypeptide(L)'
;MDALKCKGTKLRNHFSSTTEEFVRKAVSKHGDRYNYSKVEYVNSRTKVCIMCKKHGEFYVTPDNHLKGRGCPRCKQSRGENMIEAWLQRSNIRYERQFVLINQEIDRPSHRLVIDFFVKHKGRQYFIEYDGEQHFSPTYRFYDSMADFQMQQHRDQLLNDFCDRHKDAVTLIRVNCRQCEAEITHTLSSTIA
;
A
#
# COMPACT_ATOMS: atom_id res chain seq x y z
N MET A 1 -30.56 62.46 -0.86
CA MET A 1 -31.02 61.33 -0.01
C MET A 1 -30.53 60.07 -0.69
N ASP A 2 -29.32 59.66 -0.36
CA ASP A 2 -28.66 58.51 -0.95
C ASP A 2 -28.76 57.31 -0.08
N ALA A 3 -29.44 56.30 -0.57
CA ALA A 3 -29.59 55.00 0.11
C ALA A 3 -28.33 54.18 -0.06
N LEU A 4 -27.54 54.03 1.01
CA LEU A 4 -26.41 53.14 1.12
C LEU A 4 -26.89 51.67 1.06
N LYS A 5 -26.62 51.00 -0.09
CA LYS A 5 -26.77 49.55 -0.22
C LYS A 5 -25.66 48.85 0.56
N CYS A 6 -25.98 48.29 1.72
CA CYS A 6 -25.14 47.30 2.42
C CYS A 6 -24.96 46.07 1.55
N LYS A 7 -23.74 45.86 1.04
CA LYS A 7 -23.34 44.59 0.44
C LYS A 7 -23.17 43.56 1.58
N GLY A 8 -24.12 42.66 1.72
CA GLY A 8 -24.05 41.54 2.62
C GLY A 8 -22.91 40.60 2.20
N THR A 9 -21.85 40.62 3.00
CA THR A 9 -20.76 39.64 2.89
C THR A 9 -21.32 38.29 3.33
N LYS A 10 -21.59 37.38 2.37
CA LYS A 10 -21.88 35.97 2.69
C LYS A 10 -20.67 35.39 3.39
N LEU A 11 -20.69 35.27 4.69
CA LEU A 11 -19.79 34.40 5.44
C LEU A 11 -19.97 32.99 4.86
N ARG A 12 -18.97 32.50 4.12
CA ARG A 12 -18.83 31.09 3.83
C ARG A 12 -18.50 30.41 5.14
N ASN A 13 -19.50 29.85 5.81
CA ASN A 13 -19.28 28.89 6.88
C ASN A 13 -18.47 27.74 6.32
N HIS A 14 -17.17 27.79 6.52
CA HIS A 14 -16.28 26.64 6.36
C HIS A 14 -16.68 25.65 7.45
N PHE A 15 -17.60 24.75 7.17
CA PHE A 15 -17.80 23.55 8.00
C PHE A 15 -16.53 22.71 7.89
N SER A 16 -15.57 22.96 8.77
CA SER A 16 -14.51 21.99 8.99
C SER A 16 -15.16 20.82 9.74
N SER A 17 -15.11 19.62 9.17
CA SER A 17 -15.55 18.41 9.88
C SER A 17 -14.80 18.30 11.20
N THR A 18 -15.51 18.02 12.29
CA THR A 18 -14.90 17.75 13.59
C THR A 18 -14.41 16.30 13.65
N THR A 19 -13.62 15.97 14.67
CA THR A 19 -13.20 14.58 14.96
C THR A 19 -14.43 13.67 15.09
N GLU A 20 -15.47 14.12 15.80
CA GLU A 20 -16.70 13.36 16.03
C GLU A 20 -17.45 13.09 14.72
N GLU A 21 -17.54 14.09 13.85
CA GLU A 21 -18.21 13.94 12.54
C GLU A 21 -17.43 12.96 11.64
N PHE A 22 -16.11 13.05 11.60
CA PHE A 22 -15.29 12.10 10.88
C PHE A 22 -15.47 10.68 11.40
N VAL A 23 -15.38 10.47 12.74
CA VAL A 23 -15.55 9.15 13.38
C VAL A 23 -16.92 8.58 13.09
N ARG A 24 -17.99 9.37 13.18
CA ARG A 24 -19.35 8.92 12.86
C ARG A 24 -19.46 8.40 11.41
N LYS A 25 -18.92 9.16 10.43
CA LYS A 25 -18.88 8.76 9.02
C LYS A 25 -18.03 7.50 8.81
N ALA A 26 -16.88 7.41 9.49
CA ALA A 26 -15.97 6.29 9.40
C ALA A 26 -16.59 5.00 9.99
N VAL A 27 -17.27 5.08 11.12
CA VAL A 27 -18.01 3.95 11.73
C VAL A 27 -19.14 3.50 10.79
N SER A 28 -19.90 4.43 10.20
CA SER A 28 -20.93 4.10 9.22
C SER A 28 -20.37 3.35 8.00
N LYS A 29 -19.14 3.70 7.56
CA LYS A 29 -18.48 3.09 6.38
C LYS A 29 -17.83 1.74 6.67
N HIS A 30 -17.22 1.57 7.84
CA HIS A 30 -16.35 0.45 8.17
C HIS A 30 -16.90 -0.49 9.25
N GLY A 31 -18.02 -0.10 9.87
CA GLY A 31 -18.58 -0.84 11.01
C GLY A 31 -17.62 -0.79 12.21
N ASP A 32 -17.56 -1.87 12.94
CA ASP A 32 -16.78 -2.04 14.17
C ASP A 32 -15.34 -2.52 13.97
N ARG A 33 -14.83 -2.51 12.72
CA ARG A 33 -13.49 -3.04 12.38
C ARG A 33 -12.35 -2.26 13.04
N TYR A 34 -12.58 -0.99 13.34
CA TYR A 34 -11.54 -0.05 13.79
C TYR A 34 -11.94 0.62 15.10
N ASN A 35 -10.91 1.00 15.87
CA ASN A 35 -11.05 1.87 17.03
C ASN A 35 -10.45 3.24 16.67
N TYR A 36 -11.21 4.30 16.96
CA TYR A 36 -10.89 5.68 16.58
C TYR A 36 -10.44 6.54 17.78
N SER A 37 -10.14 5.92 18.93
CA SER A 37 -9.79 6.66 20.17
C SER A 37 -8.53 7.53 20.07
N LYS A 38 -7.65 7.23 19.09
CA LYS A 38 -6.41 7.99 18.84
C LYS A 38 -6.52 8.96 17.66
N VAL A 39 -7.73 9.19 17.16
CA VAL A 39 -7.94 10.10 16.04
C VAL A 39 -7.95 11.53 16.50
N GLU A 40 -7.05 12.32 15.93
CA GLU A 40 -7.00 13.78 16.03
C GLU A 40 -7.23 14.33 14.63
N TYR A 41 -8.46 14.76 14.34
CA TYR A 41 -8.83 15.25 13.03
C TYR A 41 -8.42 16.73 12.87
N VAL A 42 -7.56 17.02 11.92
CA VAL A 42 -7.16 18.38 11.53
C VAL A 42 -7.87 18.80 10.25
N ASN A 43 -7.76 17.98 9.20
CA ASN A 43 -8.41 18.18 7.90
C ASN A 43 -8.46 16.86 7.12
N SER A 44 -9.11 16.87 5.94
CA SER A 44 -9.30 15.67 5.12
C SER A 44 -8.01 15.05 4.56
N ARG A 45 -6.89 15.78 4.56
CA ARG A 45 -5.61 15.40 3.94
C ARG A 45 -4.50 15.08 4.96
N THR A 46 -4.63 15.52 6.20
CA THR A 46 -3.68 15.18 7.27
C THR A 46 -3.96 13.76 7.75
N LYS A 47 -2.93 12.91 7.80
CA LYS A 47 -3.08 11.53 8.27
C LYS A 47 -3.51 11.49 9.73
N VAL A 48 -4.46 10.64 10.03
CA VAL A 48 -4.93 10.32 11.39
C VAL A 48 -4.50 8.91 11.78
N CYS A 49 -4.29 8.70 13.10
CA CYS A 49 -3.98 7.38 13.65
C CYS A 49 -5.29 6.62 13.91
N ILE A 50 -5.44 5.46 13.28
CA ILE A 50 -6.60 4.56 13.46
C ILE A 50 -6.08 3.21 13.92
N MET A 51 -6.77 2.60 14.89
CA MET A 51 -6.40 1.27 15.40
C MET A 51 -7.23 0.18 14.70
N CYS A 52 -6.56 -0.69 13.99
CA CYS A 52 -7.15 -1.94 13.50
C CYS A 52 -7.22 -2.96 14.63
N LYS A 53 -8.38 -3.57 14.86
CA LYS A 53 -8.56 -4.63 15.90
C LYS A 53 -7.62 -5.83 15.70
N LYS A 54 -7.19 -6.10 14.43
CA LYS A 54 -6.32 -7.24 14.11
C LYS A 54 -4.84 -6.89 14.06
N HIS A 55 -4.49 -5.65 13.66
CA HIS A 55 -3.11 -5.32 13.27
C HIS A 55 -2.53 -4.10 13.99
N GLY A 56 -3.27 -3.51 14.94
CA GLY A 56 -2.80 -2.34 15.67
C GLY A 56 -2.92 -1.04 14.86
N GLU A 57 -2.05 -0.09 15.14
CA GLU A 57 -2.09 1.26 14.58
C GLU A 57 -1.74 1.31 13.09
N PHE A 58 -2.45 2.16 12.36
CA PHE A 58 -2.09 2.56 11.00
C PHE A 58 -2.49 4.00 10.74
N TYR A 59 -1.82 4.63 9.77
CA TYR A 59 -2.01 6.03 9.43
C TYR A 59 -2.60 6.17 8.03
N VAL A 60 -3.71 6.90 7.93
CA VAL A 60 -4.43 7.14 6.68
C VAL A 60 -5.04 8.54 6.69
N THR A 61 -5.19 9.18 5.53
CA THR A 61 -5.92 10.45 5.47
C THR A 61 -7.43 10.21 5.63
N PRO A 62 -8.17 11.10 6.32
CA PRO A 62 -9.61 10.97 6.47
C PRO A 62 -10.36 10.78 5.14
N ASP A 63 -9.98 11.52 4.09
CA ASP A 63 -10.56 11.38 2.75
C ASP A 63 -10.40 9.95 2.20
N ASN A 64 -9.21 9.39 2.27
CA ASN A 64 -8.95 8.02 1.82
C ASN A 64 -9.69 6.98 2.66
N HIS A 65 -9.78 7.19 3.98
CA HIS A 65 -10.49 6.28 4.85
C HIS A 65 -11.99 6.26 4.55
N LEU A 66 -12.61 7.42 4.40
CA LEU A 66 -14.03 7.54 4.03
C LEU A 66 -14.32 6.99 2.62
N LYS A 67 -13.35 7.01 1.71
CA LYS A 67 -13.43 6.32 0.40
C LYS A 67 -13.26 4.79 0.49
N GLY A 68 -13.13 4.23 1.69
CA GLY A 68 -13.06 2.79 1.93
C GLY A 68 -11.64 2.24 2.09
N ARG A 69 -10.60 3.08 2.10
CA ARG A 69 -9.24 2.62 2.42
C ARG A 69 -9.14 2.29 3.90
N GLY A 70 -8.92 1.03 4.21
CA GLY A 70 -8.76 0.51 5.56
C GLY A 70 -7.30 0.26 5.93
N CYS A 71 -7.12 -0.61 6.92
CA CYS A 71 -5.79 -1.07 7.35
C CYS A 71 -5.05 -1.74 6.19
N PRO A 72 -3.83 -1.31 5.86
CA PRO A 72 -3.04 -1.91 4.78
C PRO A 72 -2.80 -3.41 5.00
N ARG A 73 -2.55 -3.84 6.25
CA ARG A 73 -2.33 -5.25 6.59
C ARG A 73 -3.59 -6.11 6.42
N CYS A 74 -4.79 -5.53 6.56
CA CYS A 74 -6.02 -6.27 6.27
C CYS A 74 -6.24 -6.52 4.77
N LYS A 75 -5.58 -5.76 3.90
CA LYS A 75 -5.62 -5.93 2.44
C LYS A 75 -4.52 -6.83 1.92
N GLN A 76 -3.57 -7.16 2.77
CA GLN A 76 -2.45 -8.01 2.44
C GLN A 76 -2.94 -9.38 1.97
N SER A 77 -2.37 -9.87 0.91
CA SER A 77 -2.68 -11.20 0.38
C SER A 77 -2.21 -12.30 1.33
N ARG A 78 -2.76 -13.52 1.15
CA ARG A 78 -2.30 -14.69 1.91
C ARG A 78 -0.80 -14.92 1.73
N GLY A 79 -0.29 -14.77 0.50
CA GLY A 79 1.11 -14.99 0.20
C GLY A 79 2.03 -13.93 0.83
N GLU A 80 1.66 -12.64 0.76
CA GLU A 80 2.41 -11.61 1.47
C GLU A 80 2.46 -11.88 2.99
N ASN A 81 1.36 -12.35 3.59
CA ASN A 81 1.35 -12.74 5.00
C ASN A 81 2.32 -13.89 5.29
N MET A 82 2.46 -14.87 4.38
CA MET A 82 3.39 -16.00 4.53
C MET A 82 4.84 -15.52 4.42
N ILE A 83 5.17 -14.65 3.47
CA ILE A 83 6.49 -14.02 3.34
C ILE A 83 6.83 -13.24 4.61
N GLU A 84 5.92 -12.38 5.07
CA GLU A 84 6.13 -11.56 6.27
C GLU A 84 6.37 -12.45 7.52
N ALA A 85 5.56 -13.49 7.70
CA ALA A 85 5.71 -14.43 8.81
C ALA A 85 7.06 -15.17 8.77
N TRP A 86 7.53 -15.53 7.57
CA TRP A 86 8.85 -16.15 7.41
C TRP A 86 9.97 -15.16 7.75
N LEU A 87 9.95 -13.94 7.26
CA LEU A 87 10.93 -12.90 7.56
C LEU A 87 11.02 -12.62 9.06
N GLN A 88 9.87 -12.57 9.74
CA GLN A 88 9.80 -12.37 11.20
C GLN A 88 10.39 -13.57 11.97
N ARG A 89 10.03 -14.80 11.60
CA ARG A 89 10.58 -16.03 12.24
C ARG A 89 12.09 -16.14 12.04
N SER A 90 12.59 -15.70 10.89
CA SER A 90 14.03 -15.70 10.57
C SER A 90 14.78 -14.51 11.17
N ASN A 91 14.11 -13.62 11.92
CA ASN A 91 14.67 -12.39 12.48
C ASN A 91 15.37 -11.50 11.44
N ILE A 92 14.82 -11.45 10.22
CA ILE A 92 15.33 -10.65 9.11
C ILE A 92 14.58 -9.31 9.07
N ARG A 93 15.33 -8.20 9.09
CA ARG A 93 14.74 -6.86 8.93
C ARG A 93 14.29 -6.64 7.50
N TYR A 94 13.11 -6.05 7.32
CA TYR A 94 12.52 -5.76 6.02
C TYR A 94 11.73 -4.45 6.02
N GLU A 95 11.57 -3.87 4.85
CA GLU A 95 10.65 -2.75 4.58
C GLU A 95 9.54 -3.26 3.66
N ARG A 96 8.29 -2.91 3.98
CA ARG A 96 7.13 -3.25 3.14
C ARG A 96 6.78 -2.10 2.23
N GLN A 97 6.24 -2.45 1.05
CA GLN A 97 5.82 -1.48 0.04
C GLN A 97 6.94 -0.47 -0.24
N PHE A 98 8.14 -1.02 -0.37
CA PHE A 98 9.34 -0.23 -0.62
C PHE A 98 9.24 0.52 -1.94
N VAL A 99 9.52 1.82 -1.91
CA VAL A 99 9.45 2.66 -3.11
C VAL A 99 10.85 2.78 -3.70
N LEU A 100 11.09 2.06 -4.77
CA LEU A 100 12.28 2.20 -5.60
C LEU A 100 12.10 3.41 -6.52
N ILE A 101 12.99 4.40 -6.43
CA ILE A 101 13.04 5.55 -7.34
C ILE A 101 14.39 5.52 -8.04
N ASN A 102 14.38 5.41 -9.36
CA ASN A 102 15.60 5.41 -10.17
C ASN A 102 15.28 5.93 -11.58
N GLN A 103 16.17 6.79 -12.12
CA GLN A 103 16.05 7.39 -13.45
C GLN A 103 16.05 6.36 -14.59
N GLU A 104 16.59 5.16 -14.37
CA GLU A 104 16.61 4.07 -15.34
C GLU A 104 15.24 3.38 -15.50
N ILE A 105 14.28 3.69 -14.62
CA ILE A 105 12.93 3.16 -14.70
C ILE A 105 12.16 3.97 -15.73
N ASP A 106 11.83 3.35 -16.87
CA ASP A 106 11.10 3.98 -17.97
C ASP A 106 9.61 4.16 -17.63
N ARG A 107 9.35 5.12 -16.73
CA ARG A 107 8.01 5.55 -16.32
C ARG A 107 8.04 7.04 -15.97
N PRO A 108 6.92 7.78 -16.16
CA PRO A 108 6.86 9.20 -15.80
C PRO A 108 7.23 9.53 -14.36
N SER A 109 6.99 8.60 -13.44
CA SER A 109 7.32 8.77 -12.01
C SER A 109 8.71 8.23 -11.64
N HIS A 110 9.40 7.52 -12.53
CA HIS A 110 10.67 6.82 -12.26
C HIS A 110 10.65 5.97 -10.99
N ARG A 111 9.49 5.39 -10.65
CA ARG A 111 9.29 4.65 -9.40
C ARG A 111 8.57 3.33 -9.61
N LEU A 112 9.00 2.33 -8.84
CA LEU A 112 8.32 1.06 -8.64
C LEU A 112 8.03 0.87 -7.16
N VAL A 113 6.98 0.14 -6.84
CA VAL A 113 6.67 -0.26 -5.46
C VAL A 113 6.88 -1.76 -5.36
N ILE A 114 7.69 -2.18 -4.41
CA ILE A 114 8.11 -3.57 -4.18
C ILE A 114 7.47 -4.04 -2.88
N ASP A 115 6.92 -5.25 -2.86
CA ASP A 115 6.20 -5.75 -1.68
C ASP A 115 7.07 -5.80 -0.44
N PHE A 116 8.31 -6.35 -0.55
CA PHE A 116 9.27 -6.38 0.53
C PHE A 116 10.69 -6.08 0.03
N PHE A 117 11.35 -5.19 0.73
CA PHE A 117 12.78 -4.94 0.59
C PHE A 117 13.53 -5.51 1.80
N VAL A 118 14.57 -6.27 1.55
CA VAL A 118 15.43 -6.88 2.56
C VAL A 118 16.87 -6.52 2.29
N LYS A 119 17.60 -6.12 3.35
CA LYS A 119 19.05 -6.00 3.33
C LYS A 119 19.62 -6.98 4.35
N HIS A 120 20.29 -8.02 3.86
CA HIS A 120 20.81 -9.09 4.70
C HIS A 120 22.20 -9.51 4.24
N LYS A 121 23.15 -9.66 5.18
CA LYS A 121 24.54 -10.09 4.92
C LYS A 121 25.22 -9.30 3.78
N GLY A 122 24.97 -7.98 3.71
CA GLY A 122 25.56 -7.10 2.70
C GLY A 122 24.89 -7.15 1.32
N ARG A 123 23.89 -7.99 1.11
CA ARG A 123 23.09 -8.10 -0.11
C ARG A 123 21.73 -7.47 0.03
N GLN A 124 21.14 -7.06 -1.08
CA GLN A 124 19.79 -6.53 -1.16
C GLN A 124 18.89 -7.51 -1.90
N TYR A 125 17.66 -7.66 -1.40
CA TYR A 125 16.65 -8.54 -2.00
C TYR A 125 15.36 -7.75 -2.17
N PHE A 126 14.79 -7.83 -3.35
CA PHE A 126 13.42 -7.43 -3.64
C PHE A 126 12.57 -8.68 -3.68
N ILE A 127 11.49 -8.71 -2.90
CA ILE A 127 10.59 -9.86 -2.84
C ILE A 127 9.22 -9.39 -3.30
N GLU A 128 8.67 -10.03 -4.33
CA GLU A 128 7.33 -9.79 -4.89
C GLU A 128 6.47 -11.04 -4.71
N TYR A 129 5.20 -10.83 -4.38
CA TYR A 129 4.20 -11.88 -4.40
C TYR A 129 3.25 -11.68 -5.56
N ASP A 130 3.37 -12.53 -6.57
CA ASP A 130 2.53 -12.52 -7.75
C ASP A 130 1.21 -13.24 -7.47
N GLY A 131 0.15 -12.48 -7.20
CA GLY A 131 -1.21 -12.99 -7.07
C GLY A 131 -1.79 -13.44 -8.41
N GLU A 132 -3.01 -13.99 -8.39
CA GLU A 132 -3.69 -14.48 -9.60
C GLU A 132 -3.84 -13.39 -10.68
N GLN A 133 -3.92 -12.13 -10.27
CA GLN A 133 -4.00 -10.98 -11.17
C GLN A 133 -2.82 -10.86 -12.14
N HIS A 134 -1.63 -11.34 -11.79
CA HIS A 134 -0.46 -11.29 -12.67
C HIS A 134 -0.54 -12.29 -13.83
N PHE A 135 -1.40 -13.30 -13.70
CA PHE A 135 -1.49 -14.42 -14.66
C PHE A 135 -2.77 -14.45 -15.48
N SER A 136 -3.79 -13.68 -15.07
CA SER A 136 -5.11 -13.76 -15.72
C SER A 136 -5.74 -12.37 -15.86
N PRO A 137 -6.11 -11.98 -17.10
CA PRO A 137 -6.77 -10.70 -17.38
C PRO A 137 -8.27 -10.77 -17.05
N THR A 138 -8.65 -11.17 -15.85
CA THR A 138 -10.06 -11.26 -15.47
C THR A 138 -10.61 -9.91 -15.03
N TYR A 139 -11.86 -9.61 -15.38
CA TYR A 139 -12.58 -8.39 -14.95
C TYR A 139 -12.73 -8.27 -13.42
N ARG A 140 -12.41 -9.30 -12.68
CA ARG A 140 -12.35 -9.25 -11.22
C ARG A 140 -11.21 -8.38 -10.69
N PHE A 141 -10.13 -8.24 -11.45
CA PHE A 141 -8.90 -7.56 -11.03
C PHE A 141 -8.62 -6.28 -11.82
N TYR A 142 -9.14 -6.18 -13.04
CA TYR A 142 -8.86 -5.09 -13.97
C TYR A 142 -10.15 -4.57 -14.59
N ASP A 143 -10.24 -3.27 -14.71
CA ASP A 143 -11.36 -2.62 -15.39
C ASP A 143 -11.23 -2.72 -16.93
N SER A 144 -10.00 -2.94 -17.43
CA SER A 144 -9.70 -3.05 -18.84
C SER A 144 -8.48 -3.95 -19.15
N MET A 145 -8.35 -4.39 -20.41
CA MET A 145 -7.12 -5.04 -20.89
C MET A 145 -5.89 -4.14 -20.80
N ALA A 146 -6.07 -2.83 -20.93
CA ALA A 146 -4.98 -1.85 -20.78
C ALA A 146 -4.40 -1.86 -19.36
N ASP A 147 -5.24 -2.02 -18.33
CA ASP A 147 -4.78 -2.10 -16.93
C ASP A 147 -3.95 -3.36 -16.70
N PHE A 148 -4.35 -4.49 -17.29
CA PHE A 148 -3.57 -5.73 -17.25
C PHE A 148 -2.20 -5.56 -17.94
N GLN A 149 -2.19 -4.97 -19.14
CA GLN A 149 -0.96 -4.68 -19.87
C GLN A 149 -0.04 -3.73 -19.10
N MET A 150 -0.60 -2.70 -18.43
CA MET A 150 0.18 -1.82 -17.56
C MET A 150 0.81 -2.56 -16.37
N GLN A 151 0.10 -3.54 -15.79
CA GLN A 151 0.66 -4.37 -14.73
C GLN A 151 1.81 -5.23 -15.26
N GLN A 152 1.64 -5.91 -16.41
CA GLN A 152 2.70 -6.68 -17.03
C GLN A 152 3.93 -5.83 -17.39
N HIS A 153 3.69 -4.63 -17.91
CA HIS A 153 4.78 -3.69 -18.20
C HIS A 153 5.54 -3.29 -16.92
N ARG A 154 4.83 -3.02 -15.81
CA ARG A 154 5.46 -2.75 -14.52
C ARG A 154 6.33 -3.92 -14.05
N ASP A 155 5.83 -5.15 -14.18
CA ASP A 155 6.55 -6.36 -13.80
C ASP A 155 7.83 -6.53 -14.64
N GLN A 156 7.75 -6.25 -15.94
CA GLN A 156 8.90 -6.28 -16.83
C GLN A 156 9.95 -5.23 -16.46
N LEU A 157 9.53 -3.99 -16.18
CA LEU A 157 10.46 -2.94 -15.74
C LEU A 157 11.22 -3.30 -14.48
N LEU A 158 10.56 -3.99 -13.52
CA LEU A 158 11.23 -4.47 -12.30
C LEU A 158 12.25 -5.58 -12.62
N ASN A 159 11.87 -6.53 -13.47
CA ASN A 159 12.76 -7.61 -13.91
C ASN A 159 14.01 -7.02 -14.60
N ASP A 160 13.81 -6.15 -15.60
CA ASP A 160 14.90 -5.52 -16.36
C ASP A 160 15.83 -4.68 -15.45
N PHE A 161 15.26 -3.99 -14.47
CA PHE A 161 16.05 -3.26 -13.48
C PHE A 161 16.92 -4.20 -12.66
N CYS A 162 16.34 -5.27 -12.12
CA CYS A 162 17.08 -6.24 -11.30
C CYS A 162 18.14 -6.99 -12.12
N ASP A 163 17.86 -7.32 -13.38
CA ASP A 163 18.82 -7.98 -14.27
C ASP A 163 20.05 -7.08 -14.57
N ARG A 164 19.83 -5.78 -14.77
CA ARG A 164 20.92 -4.81 -14.92
C ARG A 164 21.75 -4.63 -13.65
N HIS A 165 21.13 -4.81 -12.49
CA HIS A 165 21.74 -4.61 -11.18
C HIS A 165 21.95 -5.91 -10.39
N LYS A 166 22.07 -7.06 -11.07
CA LYS A 166 22.18 -8.40 -10.46
C LYS A 166 23.31 -8.57 -9.44
N ASP A 167 24.37 -7.75 -9.55
CA ASP A 167 25.49 -7.78 -8.61
C ASP A 167 25.15 -7.09 -7.26
N ALA A 168 24.15 -6.19 -7.26
CA ALA A 168 23.74 -5.40 -6.10
C ALA A 168 22.41 -5.88 -5.49
N VAL A 169 21.48 -6.37 -6.32
CA VAL A 169 20.12 -6.75 -5.90
C VAL A 169 19.72 -8.08 -6.49
N THR A 170 19.04 -8.91 -5.69
CA THR A 170 18.42 -10.16 -6.11
C THR A 170 16.89 -10.02 -6.05
N LEU A 171 16.21 -10.26 -7.18
CA LEU A 171 14.76 -10.34 -7.22
C LEU A 171 14.29 -11.75 -6.87
N ILE A 172 13.39 -11.85 -5.91
CA ILE A 172 12.71 -13.10 -5.55
C ILE A 172 11.23 -12.93 -5.87
N ARG A 173 10.70 -13.72 -6.80
CA ARG A 173 9.28 -13.80 -7.09
C ARG A 173 8.72 -15.10 -6.56
N VAL A 174 7.68 -15.00 -5.75
CA VAL A 174 6.85 -16.12 -5.33
C VAL A 174 5.41 -15.86 -5.73
N ASN A 175 4.62 -16.87 -5.98
CA ASN A 175 3.32 -16.69 -6.58
C ASN A 175 2.21 -17.53 -5.92
N CYS A 176 0.96 -17.22 -6.28
CA CYS A 176 -0.23 -17.84 -5.71
C CYS A 176 -0.38 -19.35 -5.99
N ARG A 177 0.40 -19.91 -6.90
CA ARG A 177 0.40 -21.35 -7.25
C ARG A 177 1.34 -22.17 -6.37
N GLN A 178 2.22 -21.49 -5.62
CA GLN A 178 3.15 -22.12 -4.69
C GLN A 178 2.49 -22.35 -3.32
N CYS A 179 2.75 -23.50 -2.73
CA CYS A 179 2.38 -23.75 -1.34
C CYS A 179 3.35 -23.07 -0.35
N GLU A 180 2.99 -23.06 0.92
CA GLU A 180 3.82 -22.43 1.97
C GLU A 180 5.22 -23.03 2.07
N ALA A 181 5.35 -24.34 1.89
CA ALA A 181 6.64 -25.02 1.93
C ALA A 181 7.55 -24.58 0.78
N GLU A 182 7.02 -24.45 -0.43
CA GLU A 182 7.77 -24.00 -1.60
C GLU A 182 8.20 -22.53 -1.45
N ILE A 183 7.32 -21.65 -0.97
CA ILE A 183 7.66 -20.25 -0.68
C ILE A 183 8.77 -20.18 0.37
N THR A 184 8.62 -20.93 1.46
CA THR A 184 9.62 -21.01 2.54
C THR A 184 10.96 -21.50 2.01
N HIS A 185 10.96 -22.55 1.18
CA HIS A 185 12.16 -23.09 0.59
C HIS A 185 12.85 -22.07 -0.31
N THR A 186 12.12 -21.40 -1.20
CA THR A 186 12.66 -20.36 -2.09
C THR A 186 13.32 -19.23 -1.28
N LEU A 187 12.66 -18.73 -0.25
CA LEU A 187 13.19 -17.66 0.58
C LEU A 187 14.44 -18.12 1.35
N SER A 188 14.40 -19.32 1.94
CA SER A 188 15.52 -19.85 2.73
C SER A 188 16.75 -20.13 1.88
N SER A 189 16.59 -20.69 0.68
CA SER A 189 17.70 -21.00 -0.21
C SER A 189 18.35 -19.76 -0.82
N THR A 190 17.63 -18.64 -0.89
CA THR A 190 18.10 -17.42 -1.55
C THR A 190 18.67 -16.41 -0.54
N ILE A 191 18.07 -16.26 0.64
CA ILE A 191 18.42 -15.22 1.62
C ILE A 191 19.33 -15.74 2.74
N ALA A 192 19.46 -17.04 2.90
CA ALA A 192 20.19 -17.69 4.01
C ALA A 192 21.68 -17.32 4.12
#